data_2400dd7c597c2c73e88592e55f1de1ff
#
_entry.id   2400dd7c597c2c73e88592e55f1de1ff
#
_cell.length_a   1.000
_cell.length_b   1.000
_cell.length_c   1.000
_cell.angle_alpha   90.00
_cell.angle_beta   90.00
_cell.angle_gamma   90.00
#
_symmetry.space_group_name_H-M   'P 1'
#
loop_
_entity.id
_entity.type
_entity.pdbx_description
1 polymer ?
#
loop_
_entity_poly.entity_id
_entity_poly.type
_entity_poly.pdbx_seq_one_letter_code
_entity_poly.pdbx_strand_id
1 'polypeptide(L)'
;MELGEPITSIKGIGPRRAEALGKLGLFLLRDLLYFAPREYQDFSAATPICAAAHGALAALHVLLVSEPKHVHIRRGMEITTVRALGFGADPADKAAQVSLVWYNQPYRARSLAAGQEWYAAGRMDRSRGAKLVNPSLHAELPGIVPVYPLVQGLSQKVMRDAVSAALAAAEGRIEETLPAALRVQYGLLPLAEALRALHAPQDIPSLKAARDRLAFEDMLLFSLMLSMLRRERLARPGPVFRTEGVLPRFLKLLPFAPTGAQVRSMQEISREMSNGHQMNRLLQGDVGSGKTAVALFAMYAAAESGFQSRCLPAHGCAFLTICAAVSGRCFSLP
;
A
#
# COMPACT_ATOMS: atom_id res chain seq x y z
N MET A 1 20.71 -18.77 -8.45
CA MET A 1 19.44 -18.71 -7.68
C MET A 1 18.39 -18.12 -8.60
N GLU A 2 17.32 -18.83 -8.85
CA GLU A 2 16.17 -18.28 -9.61
C GLU A 2 15.26 -17.51 -8.67
N LEU A 3 14.52 -16.51 -9.17
CA LEU A 3 13.56 -15.75 -8.34
C LEU A 3 12.47 -16.63 -7.71
N GLY A 4 12.24 -17.82 -8.26
CA GLY A 4 11.35 -18.86 -7.74
C GLY A 4 11.95 -19.78 -6.67
N GLU A 5 13.22 -19.59 -6.29
CA GLU A 5 13.85 -20.42 -5.24
C GLU A 5 13.27 -20.09 -3.86
N PRO A 6 13.20 -21.09 -2.94
CA PRO A 6 12.71 -20.88 -1.60
C PRO A 6 13.65 -19.95 -0.80
N ILE A 7 13.10 -19.15 0.10
CA ILE A 7 13.84 -18.21 0.96
C ILE A 7 14.90 -18.89 1.83
N THR A 8 14.78 -20.19 2.08
CA THR A 8 15.77 -20.99 2.82
C THR A 8 17.12 -21.12 2.12
N SER A 9 17.19 -20.82 0.83
CA SER A 9 18.44 -20.75 0.07
C SER A 9 19.30 -19.54 0.45
N ILE A 10 18.71 -18.53 1.09
CA ILE A 10 19.41 -17.32 1.54
C ILE A 10 20.24 -17.64 2.79
N LYS A 11 21.53 -17.33 2.74
CA LYS A 11 22.43 -17.47 3.89
C LYS A 11 21.88 -16.69 5.10
N GLY A 12 21.73 -17.39 6.23
CA GLY A 12 21.23 -16.80 7.46
C GLY A 12 19.71 -16.96 7.70
N ILE A 13 18.96 -17.52 6.75
CA ILE A 13 17.56 -17.90 6.95
C ILE A 13 17.47 -19.40 7.24
N GLY A 14 17.53 -19.75 8.52
CA GLY A 14 17.28 -21.12 8.98
C GLY A 14 15.78 -21.42 9.13
N PRO A 15 15.40 -22.68 9.44
CA PRO A 15 14.01 -23.15 9.48
C PRO A 15 13.07 -22.27 10.33
N ARG A 16 13.50 -21.84 11.52
CA ARG A 16 12.70 -20.98 12.41
C ARG A 16 12.40 -19.60 11.81
N ARG A 17 13.38 -19.00 11.10
CA ARG A 17 13.19 -17.71 10.43
C ARG A 17 12.32 -17.87 9.19
N ALA A 18 12.50 -18.96 8.44
CA ALA A 18 11.66 -19.28 7.29
C ALA A 18 10.19 -19.48 7.69
N GLU A 19 9.92 -20.18 8.81
CA GLU A 19 8.57 -20.33 9.37
C GLU A 19 7.96 -18.96 9.72
N ALA A 20 8.73 -18.09 10.38
CA ALA A 20 8.26 -16.76 10.73
C ALA A 20 8.03 -15.87 9.50
N LEU A 21 8.86 -15.94 8.46
CA LEU A 21 8.65 -15.27 7.17
C LEU A 21 7.42 -15.83 6.43
N GLY A 22 7.19 -17.15 6.51
CA GLY A 22 6.00 -17.81 5.96
C GLY A 22 4.68 -17.29 6.56
N LYS A 23 4.67 -16.85 7.84
CA LYS A 23 3.50 -16.18 8.46
C LYS A 23 3.19 -14.83 7.83
N LEU A 24 4.14 -14.21 7.12
CA LEU A 24 3.97 -13.01 6.31
C LEU A 24 3.66 -13.33 4.83
N GLY A 25 3.52 -14.61 4.46
CA GLY A 25 3.31 -15.03 3.08
C GLY A 25 4.59 -15.05 2.23
N LEU A 26 5.76 -14.98 2.87
CA LEU A 26 7.06 -14.91 2.20
C LEU A 26 7.68 -16.30 2.15
N PHE A 27 7.65 -16.94 0.98
CA PHE A 27 8.15 -18.30 0.77
C PHE A 27 9.30 -18.35 -0.25
N LEU A 28 9.27 -17.44 -1.22
CA LEU A 28 10.17 -17.40 -2.35
C LEU A 28 11.05 -16.14 -2.31
N LEU A 29 12.15 -16.17 -3.03
CA LEU A 29 13.06 -15.03 -3.17
C LEU A 29 12.33 -13.78 -3.69
N ARG A 30 11.50 -13.97 -4.73
CA ARG A 30 10.67 -12.88 -5.29
C ARG A 30 9.73 -12.25 -4.26
N ASP A 31 9.20 -13.03 -3.32
CA ASP A 31 8.26 -12.51 -2.33
C ASP A 31 8.94 -11.49 -1.42
N LEU A 32 10.22 -11.70 -1.08
CA LEU A 32 11.03 -10.73 -0.34
C LEU A 32 11.30 -9.45 -1.14
N LEU A 33 11.54 -9.57 -2.46
CA LEU A 33 11.81 -8.42 -3.33
C LEU A 33 10.57 -7.53 -3.52
N TYR A 34 9.39 -8.10 -3.52
CA TYR A 34 8.13 -7.37 -3.64
C TYR A 34 7.50 -7.02 -2.30
N PHE A 35 8.10 -7.43 -1.18
CA PHE A 35 7.58 -7.12 0.16
C PHE A 35 7.93 -5.69 0.56
N ALA A 36 7.05 -4.76 0.18
CA ALA A 36 7.27 -3.34 0.41
C ALA A 36 7.37 -2.99 1.91
N PRO A 37 8.30 -2.10 2.30
CA PRO A 37 8.35 -1.52 3.63
C PRO A 37 7.04 -0.78 3.97
N ARG A 38 6.61 -0.87 5.22
CA ARG A 38 5.42 -0.16 5.72
C ARG A 38 5.65 1.34 5.83
N GLU A 39 6.86 1.73 6.26
CA GLU A 39 7.28 3.13 6.42
C GLU A 39 8.79 3.24 6.23
N TYR A 40 9.27 4.47 6.13
CA TYR A 40 10.69 4.78 6.05
C TYR A 40 11.05 5.79 7.11
N GLN A 41 12.20 5.59 7.74
CA GLN A 41 12.79 6.51 8.71
C GLN A 41 13.95 7.25 8.03
N ASP A 42 13.82 8.57 7.93
CA ASP A 42 14.85 9.39 7.30
C ASP A 42 15.88 9.85 8.35
N PHE A 43 17.10 9.34 8.19
CA PHE A 43 18.28 9.69 8.96
C PHE A 43 19.40 10.20 8.04
N SER A 44 19.06 10.82 6.91
CA SER A 44 20.02 11.32 5.91
C SER A 44 20.85 12.49 6.42
N ALA A 45 20.41 13.17 7.48
CA ALA A 45 21.12 14.29 8.10
C ALA A 45 21.25 14.10 9.61
N ALA A 46 22.42 14.47 10.13
CA ALA A 46 22.61 14.54 11.59
C ALA A 46 21.84 15.73 12.16
N THR A 47 21.06 15.48 13.20
CA THR A 47 20.31 16.50 13.91
C THR A 47 21.08 16.93 15.16
N PRO A 48 21.29 18.24 15.39
CA PRO A 48 21.83 18.70 16.67
C PRO A 48 20.94 18.28 17.84
N ILE A 49 21.56 17.87 18.96
CA ILE A 49 20.81 17.39 20.13
C ILE A 49 19.79 18.42 20.62
N CYS A 50 20.15 19.70 20.62
CA CYS A 50 19.25 20.79 21.02
C CYS A 50 18.02 20.94 20.10
N ALA A 51 18.16 20.66 18.81
CA ALA A 51 17.11 20.80 17.80
C ALA A 51 16.17 19.58 17.73
N ALA A 52 16.58 18.41 18.23
CA ALA A 52 15.76 17.20 18.18
C ALA A 52 14.55 17.30 19.14
N ALA A 53 13.33 17.40 18.57
CA ALA A 53 12.10 17.56 19.33
C ALA A 53 11.73 16.29 20.10
N HIS A 54 10.91 16.42 21.15
CA HIS A 54 10.35 15.26 21.86
C HIS A 54 9.49 14.41 20.92
N GLY A 55 9.69 13.09 20.95
CA GLY A 55 8.98 12.13 20.09
C GLY A 55 9.49 12.04 18.66
N ALA A 56 10.34 12.96 18.20
CA ALA A 56 10.91 12.94 16.86
C ALA A 56 11.93 11.80 16.68
N LEU A 57 12.02 11.29 15.47
CA LEU A 57 13.14 10.46 15.03
C LEU A 57 14.32 11.39 14.71
N ALA A 58 15.50 11.04 15.19
CA ALA A 58 16.72 11.81 14.95
C ALA A 58 17.93 10.88 14.83
N ALA A 59 18.87 11.25 13.97
CA ALA A 59 20.21 10.72 13.95
C ALA A 59 21.14 11.77 14.61
N LEU A 60 21.73 11.41 15.74
CA LEU A 60 22.64 12.30 16.47
C LEU A 60 24.08 11.84 16.22
N HIS A 61 24.96 12.77 15.85
CA HIS A 61 26.40 12.51 15.82
C HIS A 61 26.96 12.73 17.23
N VAL A 62 27.43 11.68 17.89
CA VAL A 62 27.75 11.71 19.30
C VAL A 62 29.07 11.04 19.63
N LEU A 63 29.74 11.59 20.67
CA LEU A 63 30.89 11.00 21.35
C LEU A 63 30.41 10.42 22.70
N LEU A 64 30.70 9.17 22.97
CA LEU A 64 30.38 8.54 24.27
C LEU A 64 31.33 9.10 25.34
N VAL A 65 30.78 9.73 26.39
CA VAL A 65 31.57 10.38 27.46
C VAL A 65 31.54 9.62 28.77
N SER A 66 30.84 8.49 28.84
CA SER A 66 30.85 7.64 30.04
C SER A 66 30.86 6.17 29.67
N GLU A 67 31.39 5.36 30.55
CA GLU A 67 31.21 3.91 30.50
C GLU A 67 29.72 3.53 30.59
N PRO A 68 29.31 2.43 29.96
CA PRO A 68 27.94 1.93 30.02
C PRO A 68 27.55 1.56 31.44
N LYS A 69 26.42 2.09 31.92
CA LYS A 69 25.81 1.66 33.17
C LYS A 69 24.68 0.70 32.89
N HIS A 70 24.79 -0.53 33.38
CA HIS A 70 23.76 -1.55 33.31
C HIS A 70 23.07 -1.72 34.61
N VAL A 71 21.73 -1.66 34.65
CA VAL A 71 20.92 -1.77 35.86
C VAL A 71 19.75 -2.73 35.60
N HIS A 72 19.61 -3.69 36.51
CA HIS A 72 18.44 -4.55 36.58
C HIS A 72 17.38 -3.87 37.46
N ILE A 73 16.22 -3.51 36.90
CA ILE A 73 15.17 -2.78 37.65
C ILE A 73 14.18 -3.76 38.27
N ARG A 74 13.71 -4.74 37.50
CA ARG A 74 12.79 -5.79 37.95
C ARG A 74 12.88 -6.99 37.02
N ARG A 75 12.28 -8.11 37.41
CA ARG A 75 12.25 -9.33 36.57
C ARG A 75 11.78 -9.03 35.20
N GLY A 76 12.61 -9.28 34.16
CA GLY A 76 12.35 -9.02 32.75
C GLY A 76 12.55 -7.57 32.31
N MET A 77 13.10 -6.67 33.16
CA MET A 77 13.37 -5.28 32.76
C MET A 77 14.80 -4.86 33.17
N GLU A 78 15.64 -4.74 32.17
CA GLU A 78 17.04 -4.30 32.27
C GLU A 78 17.24 -3.02 31.47
N ILE A 79 18.04 -2.11 31.96
CA ILE A 79 18.35 -0.84 31.30
C ILE A 79 19.86 -0.69 31.19
N THR A 80 20.33 -0.43 29.97
CA THR A 80 21.71 0.02 29.75
C THR A 80 21.68 1.49 29.34
N THR A 81 22.45 2.32 29.99
CA THR A 81 22.53 3.76 29.75
C THR A 81 23.97 4.20 29.57
N VAL A 82 24.21 5.02 28.56
CA VAL A 82 25.50 5.68 28.27
C VAL A 82 25.25 7.17 28.08
N ARG A 83 26.07 8.00 28.73
CA ARG A 83 26.06 9.45 28.48
C ARG A 83 26.89 9.75 27.23
N ALA A 84 26.35 10.60 26.39
CA ALA A 84 27.00 11.03 25.17
C ALA A 84 26.89 12.57 25.01
N LEU A 85 27.84 13.13 24.29
CA LEU A 85 27.93 14.54 23.93
C LEU A 85 27.81 14.65 22.41
N GLY A 86 27.19 15.70 21.93
CA GLY A 86 27.24 16.03 20.50
C GLY A 86 28.69 16.16 20.02
N PHE A 87 29.01 15.54 18.89
CA PHE A 87 30.38 15.53 18.39
C PHE A 87 30.88 16.97 18.15
N GLY A 88 32.06 17.28 18.69
CA GLY A 88 32.65 18.63 18.63
C GLY A 88 32.01 19.67 19.55
N ALA A 89 31.05 19.31 20.40
CA ALA A 89 30.45 20.23 21.34
C ALA A 89 31.28 20.39 22.63
N ASP A 90 31.13 21.54 23.31
CA ASP A 90 31.76 21.79 24.61
C ASP A 90 31.13 20.84 25.67
N PRO A 91 31.95 20.10 26.47
CA PRO A 91 31.46 19.29 27.54
C PRO A 91 30.65 20.02 28.62
N ALA A 92 30.85 21.33 28.76
CA ALA A 92 30.09 22.18 29.66
C ALA A 92 28.69 22.52 29.14
N ASP A 93 28.45 22.37 27.84
CA ASP A 93 27.13 22.64 27.19
C ASP A 93 26.14 21.51 27.52
N LYS A 94 25.27 21.78 28.48
CA LYS A 94 24.18 20.84 28.86
C LYS A 94 23.18 20.58 27.72
N ALA A 95 23.03 21.52 26.77
CA ALA A 95 22.11 21.37 25.64
C ALA A 95 22.64 20.36 24.60
N ALA A 96 23.96 20.15 24.59
CA ALA A 96 24.63 19.18 23.73
C ALA A 96 24.78 17.78 24.37
N GLN A 97 24.27 17.58 25.59
CA GLN A 97 24.34 16.28 26.29
C GLN A 97 23.07 15.46 26.04
N VAL A 98 23.24 14.14 25.86
CA VAL A 98 22.15 13.18 25.68
C VAL A 98 22.49 11.86 26.39
N SER A 99 21.46 11.18 26.90
CA SER A 99 21.58 9.81 27.42
C SER A 99 21.07 8.83 26.38
N LEU A 100 21.90 7.91 25.95
CA LEU A 100 21.50 6.78 25.12
C LEU A 100 20.98 5.67 26.03
N VAL A 101 19.75 5.23 25.83
CA VAL A 101 19.07 4.30 26.76
C VAL A 101 18.55 3.10 25.97
N TRP A 102 18.97 1.90 26.36
CA TRP A 102 18.50 0.62 25.78
C TRP A 102 17.76 -0.19 26.85
N TYR A 103 16.57 -0.64 26.49
CA TYR A 103 15.77 -1.55 27.29
C TYR A 103 16.00 -2.99 26.84
N ASN A 104 16.22 -3.90 27.79
CA ASN A 104 16.41 -5.35 27.57
C ASN A 104 17.52 -5.70 26.56
N GLN A 105 18.60 -4.90 26.55
CA GLN A 105 19.78 -5.12 25.71
C GLN A 105 21.09 -5.10 26.52
N PRO A 106 21.30 -6.07 27.44
CA PRO A 106 22.48 -6.07 28.33
C PRO A 106 23.81 -6.21 27.58
N TYR A 107 23.79 -6.80 26.39
CA TYR A 107 24.99 -6.94 25.55
C TYR A 107 25.61 -5.58 25.16
N ARG A 108 24.83 -4.51 25.13
CA ARG A 108 25.33 -3.16 24.83
C ARG A 108 26.35 -2.70 25.85
N ALA A 109 26.20 -3.09 27.13
CA ALA A 109 27.16 -2.73 28.18
C ALA A 109 28.57 -3.31 27.91
N ARG A 110 28.67 -4.41 27.15
CA ARG A 110 29.95 -5.06 26.82
C ARG A 110 30.56 -4.58 25.52
N SER A 111 29.77 -3.95 24.65
CA SER A 111 30.18 -3.56 23.29
C SER A 111 30.51 -2.08 23.17
N LEU A 112 30.24 -1.26 24.19
CA LEU A 112 30.43 0.19 24.17
C LEU A 112 31.48 0.60 25.19
N ALA A 113 32.24 1.65 24.88
CA ALA A 113 33.24 2.27 25.78
C ALA A 113 33.23 3.79 25.59
N ALA A 114 33.67 4.50 26.63
CA ALA A 114 33.91 5.93 26.53
C ALA A 114 34.95 6.24 25.46
N GLY A 115 34.79 7.38 24.78
CA GLY A 115 35.64 7.82 23.67
C GLY A 115 35.25 7.29 22.29
N GLN A 116 34.23 6.42 22.18
CA GLN A 116 33.73 6.00 20.89
C GLN A 116 32.82 7.03 20.26
N GLU A 117 32.92 7.17 18.94
CA GLU A 117 32.12 8.05 18.09
C GLU A 117 31.08 7.23 17.33
N TRP A 118 29.83 7.71 17.31
CA TRP A 118 28.71 7.04 16.66
C TRP A 118 27.67 7.99 16.10
N TYR A 119 27.03 7.58 15.02
CA TYR A 119 25.72 8.12 14.63
C TYR A 119 24.63 7.29 15.33
N ALA A 120 24.02 7.88 16.35
CA ALA A 120 22.96 7.27 17.13
C ALA A 120 21.59 7.64 16.55
N ALA A 121 20.90 6.68 15.93
CA ALA A 121 19.60 6.91 15.31
C ALA A 121 18.49 6.29 16.16
N GLY A 122 17.49 7.09 16.52
CA GLY A 122 16.39 6.64 17.38
C GLY A 122 15.36 7.72 17.66
N ARG A 123 14.46 7.44 18.61
CA ARG A 123 13.42 8.38 19.02
C ARG A 123 13.88 9.20 20.23
N MET A 124 13.77 10.53 20.11
CA MET A 124 14.12 11.46 21.18
C MET A 124 13.04 11.50 22.25
N ASP A 125 13.43 11.32 23.51
CA ASP A 125 12.58 11.58 24.69
C ASP A 125 13.18 12.74 25.49
N ARG A 126 12.38 13.78 25.72
CA ARG A 126 12.75 14.97 26.52
C ARG A 126 11.95 15.10 27.80
N SER A 127 11.14 14.10 28.18
CA SER A 127 10.26 14.16 29.34
C SER A 127 11.02 14.34 30.66
N ARG A 128 12.20 13.75 30.77
CA ARG A 128 13.09 13.82 31.95
C ARG A 128 14.56 14.01 31.53
N GLY A 129 14.83 15.09 30.77
CA GLY A 129 16.13 15.35 30.15
C GLY A 129 16.23 14.71 28.75
N ALA A 130 17.28 15.08 27.99
CA ALA A 130 17.49 14.56 26.63
C ALA A 130 17.91 13.08 26.68
N LYS A 131 17.08 12.20 26.10
CA LYS A 131 17.34 10.76 26.00
C LYS A 131 17.03 10.29 24.58
N LEU A 132 17.85 9.41 24.03
CA LEU A 132 17.56 8.68 22.82
C LEU A 132 17.22 7.23 23.18
N VAL A 133 16.02 6.80 22.86
CA VAL A 133 15.47 5.51 23.32
C VAL A 133 15.74 4.42 22.29
N ASN A 134 16.35 3.32 22.74
CA ASN A 134 16.73 2.15 21.93
C ASN A 134 17.43 2.55 20.61
N PRO A 135 18.43 3.44 20.62
CA PRO A 135 19.07 3.88 19.40
C PRO A 135 19.81 2.73 18.71
N SER A 136 19.77 2.72 17.40
CA SER A 136 20.76 2.00 16.58
C SER A 136 22.02 2.83 16.46
N LEU A 137 23.17 2.20 16.53
CA LEU A 137 24.48 2.85 16.39
C LEU A 137 25.09 2.48 15.06
N HIS A 138 25.58 3.48 14.34
CA HIS A 138 26.15 3.36 13.00
C HIS A 138 27.47 4.13 12.93
N ALA A 139 28.44 3.62 12.16
CA ALA A 139 29.71 4.32 11.91
C ALA A 139 29.50 5.54 10.99
N GLU A 140 28.48 5.46 10.13
CA GLU A 140 28.07 6.52 9.20
C GLU A 140 26.59 6.81 9.34
N LEU A 141 26.10 7.91 8.76
CA LEU A 141 24.68 8.23 8.71
C LEU A 141 23.90 7.08 8.03
N PRO A 142 22.87 6.52 8.67
CA PRO A 142 22.17 5.37 8.12
C PRO A 142 21.30 5.70 6.88
N GLY A 143 21.12 7.00 6.55
CA GLY A 143 20.29 7.42 5.43
C GLY A 143 18.81 7.12 5.64
N ILE A 144 18.11 6.74 4.59
CA ILE A 144 16.69 6.37 4.64
C ILE A 144 16.57 4.88 4.94
N VAL A 145 16.07 4.55 6.13
CA VAL A 145 15.98 3.18 6.63
C VAL A 145 14.58 2.63 6.48
N PRO A 146 14.39 1.52 5.72
CA PRO A 146 13.09 0.88 5.57
C PRO A 146 12.66 0.17 6.87
N VAL A 147 11.37 0.26 7.19
CA VAL A 147 10.71 -0.42 8.31
C VAL A 147 9.66 -1.37 7.78
N TYR A 148 9.84 -2.66 8.03
CA TYR A 148 8.96 -3.71 7.55
C TYR A 148 7.88 -4.09 8.56
N PRO A 149 6.72 -4.58 8.12
CA PRO A 149 5.81 -5.33 8.97
C PRO A 149 6.53 -6.54 9.56
N LEU A 150 6.33 -6.81 10.86
CA LEU A 150 6.96 -7.92 11.55
C LEU A 150 5.93 -8.81 12.23
N VAL A 151 6.31 -10.07 12.40
CA VAL A 151 5.62 -11.05 13.25
C VAL A 151 6.53 -11.49 14.38
N GLN A 152 5.97 -12.15 15.37
CA GLN A 152 6.75 -12.69 16.50
C GLN A 152 7.87 -13.63 15.98
N GLY A 153 9.08 -13.40 16.46
CA GLY A 153 10.27 -14.15 16.07
C GLY A 153 11.12 -13.49 14.98
N LEU A 154 10.67 -12.37 14.38
CA LEU A 154 11.46 -11.56 13.45
C LEU A 154 11.83 -10.20 14.07
N SER A 155 13.01 -9.70 13.67
CA SER A 155 13.42 -8.32 13.98
C SER A 155 13.65 -7.53 12.71
N GLN A 156 13.62 -6.19 12.79
CA GLN A 156 13.90 -5.31 11.65
C GLN A 156 15.25 -5.61 11.01
N LYS A 157 16.26 -5.92 11.83
CA LYS A 157 17.58 -6.28 11.34
C LYS A 157 17.52 -7.54 10.47
N VAL A 158 16.90 -8.61 10.99
CA VAL A 158 16.78 -9.89 10.26
C VAL A 158 16.03 -9.70 8.94
N MET A 159 14.96 -8.88 8.93
CA MET A 159 14.21 -8.62 7.71
C MET A 159 15.06 -7.83 6.69
N ARG A 160 15.74 -6.76 7.12
CA ARG A 160 16.62 -5.99 6.24
C ARG A 160 17.77 -6.84 5.69
N ASP A 161 18.40 -7.66 6.53
CA ASP A 161 19.48 -8.57 6.11
C ASP A 161 18.97 -9.58 5.07
N ALA A 162 17.76 -10.13 5.27
CA ALA A 162 17.13 -11.07 4.33
C ALA A 162 16.82 -10.42 2.97
N VAL A 163 16.23 -9.22 2.98
CA VAL A 163 15.92 -8.48 1.75
C VAL A 163 17.20 -8.05 1.03
N SER A 164 18.23 -7.59 1.75
CA SER A 164 19.53 -7.24 1.16
C SER A 164 20.19 -8.44 0.50
N ALA A 165 20.15 -9.61 1.14
CA ALA A 165 20.66 -10.85 0.56
C ALA A 165 19.83 -11.30 -0.66
N ALA A 166 18.51 -11.08 -0.64
CA ALA A 166 17.63 -11.36 -1.77
C ALA A 166 17.96 -10.44 -2.97
N LEU A 167 18.16 -9.14 -2.74
CA LEU A 167 18.57 -8.20 -3.80
C LEU A 167 19.92 -8.60 -4.42
N ALA A 168 20.89 -8.93 -3.59
CA ALA A 168 22.21 -9.38 -4.08
C ALA A 168 22.12 -10.69 -4.88
N ALA A 169 21.31 -11.65 -4.44
CA ALA A 169 21.08 -12.91 -5.16
C ALA A 169 20.33 -12.71 -6.49
N ALA A 170 19.47 -11.69 -6.58
CA ALA A 170 18.68 -11.37 -7.75
C ALA A 170 19.39 -10.45 -8.76
N GLU A 171 20.59 -9.98 -8.44
CA GLU A 171 21.32 -9.04 -9.31
C GLU A 171 21.57 -9.64 -10.70
N GLY A 172 21.24 -8.86 -11.75
CA GLY A 172 21.33 -9.29 -13.15
C GLY A 172 20.32 -10.35 -13.58
N ARG A 173 19.37 -10.73 -12.72
CA ARG A 173 18.36 -11.78 -13.00
C ARG A 173 16.92 -11.29 -12.97
N ILE A 174 16.71 -10.03 -12.57
CA ILE A 174 15.39 -9.41 -12.57
C ILE A 174 15.05 -9.04 -14.00
N GLU A 175 14.12 -9.78 -14.59
CA GLU A 175 13.61 -9.49 -15.93
C GLU A 175 12.66 -8.31 -15.89
N GLU A 176 12.78 -7.43 -16.88
CA GLU A 176 11.91 -6.28 -17.02
C GLU A 176 10.53 -6.70 -17.54
N THR A 177 9.49 -6.31 -16.83
CA THR A 177 8.10 -6.69 -17.13
C THR A 177 7.40 -5.68 -18.04
N LEU A 178 7.82 -4.40 -18.04
CA LEU A 178 7.21 -3.37 -18.86
C LEU A 178 7.97 -3.13 -20.18
N PRO A 179 7.27 -3.01 -21.29
CA PRO A 179 7.88 -2.61 -22.56
C PRO A 179 8.65 -1.28 -22.44
N ALA A 180 9.80 -1.18 -23.11
CA ALA A 180 10.63 0.02 -23.07
C ALA A 180 9.87 1.30 -23.47
N ALA A 181 8.97 1.19 -24.45
CA ALA A 181 8.15 2.31 -24.90
C ALA A 181 7.26 2.89 -23.78
N LEU A 182 6.64 2.04 -22.96
CA LEU A 182 5.84 2.49 -21.81
C LEU A 182 6.70 3.13 -20.75
N ARG A 183 7.87 2.56 -20.44
CA ARG A 183 8.78 3.13 -19.46
C ARG A 183 9.25 4.53 -19.86
N VAL A 184 9.60 4.72 -21.13
CA VAL A 184 10.00 6.04 -21.65
C VAL A 184 8.82 7.02 -21.61
N GLN A 185 7.64 6.59 -22.06
CA GLN A 185 6.44 7.44 -22.13
C GLN A 185 6.03 7.98 -20.77
N TYR A 186 6.15 7.17 -19.71
CA TYR A 186 5.71 7.51 -18.34
C TYR A 186 6.86 7.86 -17.41
N GLY A 187 8.10 7.91 -17.88
CA GLY A 187 9.28 8.23 -17.07
C GLY A 187 9.53 7.23 -15.94
N LEU A 188 9.30 5.94 -16.18
CA LEU A 188 9.38 4.89 -15.16
C LEU A 188 10.77 4.27 -15.09
N LEU A 189 11.23 3.99 -13.87
CA LEU A 189 12.48 3.26 -13.63
C LEU A 189 12.43 1.83 -14.18
N PRO A 190 13.58 1.24 -14.55
CA PRO A 190 13.70 -0.20 -14.72
C PRO A 190 13.32 -0.95 -13.45
N LEU A 191 12.71 -2.15 -13.57
CA LEU A 191 12.22 -2.91 -12.43
C LEU A 191 13.31 -3.20 -11.39
N ALA A 192 14.50 -3.61 -11.83
CA ALA A 192 15.63 -3.90 -10.93
C ALA A 192 16.07 -2.67 -10.11
N GLU A 193 16.09 -1.49 -10.74
CA GLU A 193 16.40 -0.23 -10.06
C GLU A 193 15.29 0.17 -9.08
N ALA A 194 14.03 0.00 -9.47
CA ALA A 194 12.89 0.30 -8.61
C ALA A 194 12.88 -0.59 -7.36
N LEU A 195 13.10 -1.90 -7.50
CA LEU A 195 13.17 -2.82 -6.37
C LEU A 195 14.36 -2.49 -5.45
N ARG A 196 15.51 -2.12 -6.02
CA ARG A 196 16.67 -1.68 -5.23
C ARG A 196 16.36 -0.39 -4.46
N ALA A 197 15.79 0.62 -5.12
CA ALA A 197 15.45 1.89 -4.49
C ALA A 197 14.29 1.77 -3.49
N LEU A 198 13.39 0.79 -3.64
CA LEU A 198 12.35 0.49 -2.66
C LEU A 198 12.94 0.04 -1.32
N HIS A 199 13.99 -0.78 -1.34
CA HIS A 199 14.56 -1.40 -0.15
C HIS A 199 15.82 -0.71 0.39
N ALA A 200 16.53 0.02 -0.45
CA ALA A 200 17.73 0.78 -0.12
C ALA A 200 17.72 2.14 -0.84
N PRO A 201 16.77 3.02 -0.51
CA PRO A 201 16.65 4.31 -1.17
C PRO A 201 17.83 5.21 -0.81
N GLN A 202 18.39 5.87 -1.81
CA GLN A 202 19.44 6.87 -1.61
C GLN A 202 18.88 8.22 -1.15
N ASP A 203 17.70 8.56 -1.68
CA ASP A 203 16.99 9.81 -1.37
C ASP A 203 15.48 9.64 -1.52
N ILE A 204 14.71 10.63 -1.10
CA ILE A 204 13.24 10.63 -1.20
C ILE A 204 12.74 10.62 -2.66
N PRO A 205 13.33 11.39 -3.61
CA PRO A 205 12.95 11.31 -5.02
C PRO A 205 13.10 9.91 -5.62
N SER A 206 14.21 9.21 -5.39
CA SER A 206 14.42 7.85 -5.91
C SER A 206 13.44 6.85 -5.30
N LEU A 207 13.15 6.98 -4.00
CA LEU A 207 12.11 6.19 -3.33
C LEU A 207 10.73 6.42 -3.96
N LYS A 208 10.38 7.67 -4.23
CA LYS A 208 9.11 8.01 -4.88
C LYS A 208 9.04 7.39 -6.27
N ALA A 209 10.06 7.56 -7.10
CA ALA A 209 10.12 6.99 -8.44
C ALA A 209 10.00 5.46 -8.44
N ALA A 210 10.62 4.79 -7.46
CA ALA A 210 10.48 3.34 -7.27
C ALA A 210 9.03 2.93 -6.94
N ARG A 211 8.38 3.64 -6.03
CA ARG A 211 6.98 3.39 -5.66
C ARG A 211 6.03 3.65 -6.83
N ASP A 212 6.23 4.73 -7.56
CA ASP A 212 5.44 5.08 -8.74
C ASP A 212 5.56 4.00 -9.82
N ARG A 213 6.79 3.46 -10.04
CA ARG A 213 7.03 2.34 -10.97
C ARG A 213 6.24 1.08 -10.59
N LEU A 214 6.28 0.67 -9.33
CA LEU A 214 5.60 -0.54 -8.86
C LEU A 214 4.07 -0.35 -8.84
N ALA A 215 3.60 0.80 -8.39
CA ALA A 215 2.17 1.13 -8.42
C ALA A 215 1.61 1.19 -9.85
N PHE A 216 2.39 1.70 -10.82
CA PHE A 216 2.01 1.68 -12.22
C PHE A 216 1.83 0.25 -12.74
N GLU A 217 2.76 -0.65 -12.42
CA GLU A 217 2.68 -2.06 -12.84
C GLU A 217 1.45 -2.74 -12.26
N ASP A 218 1.20 -2.60 -10.95
CA ASP A 218 0.01 -3.16 -10.29
C ASP A 218 -1.29 -2.66 -10.93
N MET A 219 -1.38 -1.34 -11.17
CA MET A 219 -2.56 -0.75 -11.81
C MET A 219 -2.72 -1.15 -13.28
N LEU A 220 -1.61 -1.32 -14.01
CA LEU A 220 -1.63 -1.82 -15.38
C LEU A 220 -2.15 -3.26 -15.42
N LEU A 221 -1.60 -4.14 -14.60
CA LEU A 221 -2.04 -5.54 -14.51
C LEU A 221 -3.52 -5.64 -14.14
N PHE A 222 -3.96 -4.86 -13.15
CA PHE A 222 -5.37 -4.79 -12.76
C PHE A 222 -6.26 -4.30 -13.92
N SER A 223 -5.85 -3.25 -14.61
CA SER A 223 -6.58 -2.70 -15.77
C SER A 223 -6.65 -3.68 -16.93
N LEU A 224 -5.56 -4.40 -17.21
CA LEU A 224 -5.51 -5.45 -18.22
C LEU A 224 -6.45 -6.60 -17.85
N MET A 225 -6.44 -7.07 -16.62
CA MET A 225 -7.34 -8.11 -16.13
C MET A 225 -8.81 -7.69 -16.30
N LEU A 226 -9.18 -6.47 -15.92
CA LEU A 226 -10.53 -5.96 -16.11
C LEU A 226 -10.91 -5.86 -17.61
N SER A 227 -9.96 -5.44 -18.45
CA SER A 227 -10.18 -5.36 -19.91
C SER A 227 -10.38 -6.74 -20.53
N MET A 228 -9.63 -7.75 -20.08
CA MET A 228 -9.81 -9.14 -20.52
C MET A 228 -11.18 -9.69 -20.08
N LEU A 229 -11.58 -9.49 -18.84
CA LEU A 229 -12.90 -9.88 -18.35
C LEU A 229 -14.03 -9.17 -19.08
N ARG A 230 -13.86 -7.88 -19.38
CA ARG A 230 -14.81 -7.13 -20.18
C ARG A 230 -14.92 -7.69 -21.60
N ARG A 231 -13.79 -7.97 -22.25
CA ARG A 231 -13.75 -8.57 -23.60
C ARG A 231 -14.45 -9.94 -23.63
N GLU A 232 -14.18 -10.78 -22.64
CA GLU A 232 -14.83 -12.09 -22.51
C GLU A 232 -16.37 -11.97 -22.38
N ARG A 233 -16.85 -10.99 -21.58
CA ARG A 233 -18.28 -10.73 -21.44
C ARG A 233 -18.90 -10.21 -22.71
N LEU A 234 -18.25 -9.29 -23.42
CA LEU A 234 -18.71 -8.76 -24.70
C LEU A 234 -18.73 -9.81 -25.81
N ALA A 235 -17.92 -10.86 -25.69
CA ALA A 235 -17.94 -11.98 -26.62
C ALA A 235 -19.16 -12.91 -26.40
N ARG A 236 -19.82 -12.83 -25.22
CA ARG A 236 -21.03 -13.62 -24.95
C ARG A 236 -22.25 -12.97 -25.60
N PRO A 237 -22.99 -13.69 -26.45
CA PRO A 237 -24.19 -13.14 -27.04
C PRO A 237 -25.22 -12.85 -25.94
N GLY A 238 -25.92 -11.75 -26.10
CA GLY A 238 -27.02 -11.33 -25.23
C GLY A 238 -28.31 -11.13 -26.04
N PRO A 239 -29.46 -10.96 -25.41
CA PRO A 239 -30.68 -10.60 -26.08
C PRO A 239 -30.56 -9.23 -26.72
N VAL A 240 -31.09 -9.12 -27.96
CA VAL A 240 -31.21 -7.82 -28.64
C VAL A 240 -32.58 -7.22 -28.30
N PHE A 241 -32.56 -6.10 -27.60
CA PHE A 241 -33.78 -5.38 -27.26
C PHE A 241 -34.12 -4.34 -28.34
N ARG A 242 -35.42 -4.21 -28.64
CA ARG A 242 -35.93 -3.17 -29.55
C ARG A 242 -36.09 -1.88 -28.76
N THR A 243 -35.11 -0.99 -28.81
CA THR A 243 -35.09 0.24 -28.00
C THR A 243 -35.50 1.49 -28.80
N GLU A 244 -35.77 1.35 -30.09
CA GLU A 244 -36.15 2.46 -30.96
C GLU A 244 -37.50 3.06 -30.53
N GLY A 245 -37.52 4.38 -30.29
CA GLY A 245 -38.71 5.09 -29.84
C GLY A 245 -39.17 4.78 -28.43
N VAL A 246 -38.48 3.88 -27.69
CA VAL A 246 -38.86 3.51 -26.31
C VAL A 246 -38.61 4.64 -25.34
N LEU A 247 -37.49 5.34 -25.44
CA LEU A 247 -37.15 6.44 -24.53
C LEU A 247 -38.20 7.57 -24.54
N PRO A 248 -38.62 8.12 -25.68
CA PRO A 248 -39.69 9.16 -25.69
C PRO A 248 -41.02 8.68 -25.09
N ARG A 249 -41.37 7.39 -25.26
CA ARG A 249 -42.58 6.83 -24.66
C ARG A 249 -42.44 6.72 -23.15
N PHE A 250 -41.29 6.23 -22.66
CA PHE A 250 -41.02 6.13 -21.22
C PHE A 250 -41.04 7.50 -20.54
N LEU A 251 -40.42 8.53 -21.17
CA LEU A 251 -40.37 9.88 -20.60
C LEU A 251 -41.77 10.49 -20.37
N LYS A 252 -42.74 10.12 -21.21
CA LYS A 252 -44.15 10.58 -21.05
C LYS A 252 -44.87 9.92 -19.87
N LEU A 253 -44.36 8.76 -19.37
CA LEU A 253 -44.95 8.05 -18.23
C LEU A 253 -44.42 8.56 -16.89
N LEU A 254 -43.33 9.33 -16.88
CA LEU A 254 -42.77 9.85 -15.65
C LEU A 254 -43.61 11.02 -15.12
N PRO A 255 -43.93 11.06 -13.79
CA PRO A 255 -44.65 12.14 -13.17
C PRO A 255 -43.81 13.42 -12.97
N PHE A 256 -42.55 13.42 -13.42
CA PHE A 256 -41.59 14.49 -13.27
C PHE A 256 -40.70 14.62 -14.51
N ALA A 257 -40.10 15.79 -14.69
CA ALA A 257 -39.10 15.98 -15.76
C ALA A 257 -37.75 15.41 -15.33
N PRO A 258 -37.18 14.44 -16.07
CA PRO A 258 -35.86 13.87 -15.75
C PRO A 258 -34.73 14.86 -16.02
N THR A 259 -33.67 14.77 -15.25
CA THR A 259 -32.48 15.59 -15.45
C THR A 259 -31.73 15.18 -16.73
N GLY A 260 -30.92 16.09 -17.29
CA GLY A 260 -30.10 15.80 -18.46
C GLY A 260 -29.14 14.61 -18.26
N ALA A 261 -28.65 14.38 -17.04
CA ALA A 261 -27.81 13.25 -16.69
C ALA A 261 -28.58 11.91 -16.75
N GLN A 262 -29.82 11.90 -16.22
CA GLN A 262 -30.70 10.72 -16.30
C GLN A 262 -31.02 10.37 -17.75
N VAL A 263 -31.36 11.36 -18.56
CA VAL A 263 -31.65 11.15 -20.00
C VAL A 263 -30.44 10.59 -20.74
N ARG A 264 -29.24 11.14 -20.50
CA ARG A 264 -28.01 10.60 -21.09
C ARG A 264 -27.78 9.14 -20.68
N SER A 265 -27.92 8.82 -19.41
CA SER A 265 -27.76 7.45 -18.91
C SER A 265 -28.76 6.48 -19.54
N MET A 266 -30.04 6.90 -19.71
CA MET A 266 -31.07 6.11 -20.39
C MET A 266 -30.73 5.91 -21.88
N GLN A 267 -30.19 6.93 -22.57
CA GLN A 267 -29.74 6.81 -23.97
C GLN A 267 -28.59 5.82 -24.12
N GLU A 268 -27.63 5.86 -23.21
CA GLU A 268 -26.49 4.93 -23.21
C GLU A 268 -26.96 3.49 -22.96
N ILE A 269 -27.84 3.27 -21.98
CA ILE A 269 -28.47 1.98 -21.70
C ILE A 269 -29.23 1.47 -22.93
N SER A 270 -30.02 2.33 -23.57
CA SER A 270 -30.77 2.00 -24.80
C SER A 270 -29.85 1.47 -25.90
N ARG A 271 -28.71 2.12 -26.12
CA ARG A 271 -27.72 1.68 -27.14
C ARG A 271 -27.08 0.34 -26.76
N GLU A 272 -26.73 0.16 -25.49
CA GLU A 272 -26.12 -1.10 -25.05
C GLU A 272 -27.11 -2.27 -25.08
N MET A 273 -28.36 -2.07 -24.74
CA MET A 273 -29.41 -3.10 -24.80
C MET A 273 -29.70 -3.53 -26.26
N SER A 274 -29.47 -2.68 -27.24
CA SER A 274 -29.71 -3.02 -28.66
C SER A 274 -28.54 -3.65 -29.38
N ASN A 275 -27.35 -3.76 -28.76
CA ASN A 275 -26.13 -4.21 -29.48
C ASN A 275 -25.89 -5.73 -29.45
N GLY A 276 -26.77 -6.53 -28.86
CA GLY A 276 -26.68 -7.99 -28.84
C GLY A 276 -25.63 -8.57 -27.88
N HIS A 277 -25.07 -7.77 -27.01
CA HIS A 277 -24.14 -8.20 -25.97
C HIS A 277 -24.76 -8.10 -24.57
N GLN A 278 -24.23 -8.87 -23.62
CA GLN A 278 -24.67 -8.77 -22.24
C GLN A 278 -24.28 -7.41 -21.64
N MET A 279 -25.26 -6.58 -21.30
CA MET A 279 -25.04 -5.34 -20.60
C MET A 279 -24.68 -5.60 -19.13
N ASN A 280 -23.60 -4.95 -18.66
CA ASN A 280 -23.24 -4.90 -17.23
C ASN A 280 -22.77 -3.49 -16.92
N ARG A 281 -23.69 -2.67 -16.38
CA ARG A 281 -23.44 -1.24 -16.13
C ARG A 281 -23.64 -0.91 -14.66
N LEU A 282 -22.70 -0.21 -14.07
CA LEU A 282 -22.84 0.40 -12.77
C LEU A 282 -23.41 1.82 -12.93
N LEU A 283 -24.56 2.07 -12.31
CA LEU A 283 -25.16 3.41 -12.22
C LEU A 283 -24.81 4.00 -10.84
N GLN A 284 -23.96 5.03 -10.83
CA GLN A 284 -23.55 5.73 -9.63
C GLN A 284 -24.19 7.13 -9.55
N GLY A 285 -24.56 7.55 -8.36
CA GLY A 285 -25.10 8.86 -8.08
C GLY A 285 -25.50 8.99 -6.60
N ASP A 286 -25.78 10.21 -6.14
CA ASP A 286 -26.15 10.47 -4.76
C ASP A 286 -27.51 9.87 -4.35
N VAL A 287 -27.79 9.82 -3.06
CA VAL A 287 -29.11 9.42 -2.54
C VAL A 287 -30.14 10.44 -3.04
N GLY A 288 -31.26 9.96 -3.59
CA GLY A 288 -32.28 10.83 -4.16
C GLY A 288 -32.04 11.31 -5.60
N SER A 289 -30.91 10.93 -6.24
CA SER A 289 -30.59 11.32 -7.63
C SER A 289 -31.48 10.65 -8.71
N GLY A 290 -32.46 9.84 -8.32
CA GLY A 290 -33.40 9.19 -9.22
C GLY A 290 -32.83 7.99 -9.98
N LYS A 291 -31.85 7.29 -9.45
CA LYS A 291 -31.29 6.04 -10.02
C LYS A 291 -32.35 5.00 -10.35
N THR A 292 -33.41 4.94 -9.53
CA THR A 292 -34.54 4.02 -9.74
C THR A 292 -35.28 4.29 -11.06
N ALA A 293 -35.46 5.56 -11.43
CA ALA A 293 -36.08 5.90 -12.71
C ALA A 293 -35.28 5.40 -13.93
N VAL A 294 -33.94 5.47 -13.84
CA VAL A 294 -33.05 4.93 -14.88
C VAL A 294 -33.11 3.40 -14.93
N ALA A 295 -33.17 2.72 -13.77
CA ALA A 295 -33.35 1.28 -13.71
C ALA A 295 -34.72 0.84 -14.27
N LEU A 296 -35.79 1.57 -13.93
CA LEU A 296 -37.13 1.34 -14.47
C LEU A 296 -37.18 1.51 -15.99
N PHE A 297 -36.44 2.45 -16.57
CA PHE A 297 -36.31 2.57 -18.00
C PHE A 297 -35.76 1.30 -18.65
N ALA A 298 -34.69 0.73 -18.09
CA ALA A 298 -34.12 -0.51 -18.63
C ALA A 298 -35.14 -1.68 -18.56
N MET A 299 -35.90 -1.77 -17.46
CA MET A 299 -36.95 -2.77 -17.31
C MET A 299 -38.10 -2.53 -18.29
N TYR A 300 -38.50 -1.29 -18.51
CA TYR A 300 -39.50 -0.92 -19.49
C TYR A 300 -39.08 -1.26 -20.91
N ALA A 301 -37.82 -0.97 -21.28
CA ALA A 301 -37.27 -1.31 -22.59
C ALA A 301 -37.21 -2.84 -22.83
N ALA A 302 -36.91 -3.62 -21.80
CA ALA A 302 -36.97 -5.07 -21.84
C ALA A 302 -38.41 -5.58 -22.05
N ALA A 303 -39.37 -5.01 -21.33
CA ALA A 303 -40.79 -5.35 -21.42
C ALA A 303 -41.37 -5.02 -22.81
N GLU A 304 -41.05 -3.84 -23.35
CA GLU A 304 -41.45 -3.45 -24.76
C GLU A 304 -40.87 -4.38 -25.82
N SER A 305 -39.76 -5.06 -25.48
CA SER A 305 -39.12 -6.07 -26.38
C SER A 305 -39.63 -7.49 -26.15
N GLY A 306 -40.61 -7.69 -25.25
CA GLY A 306 -41.19 -9.00 -24.93
C GLY A 306 -40.44 -9.83 -23.93
N PHE A 307 -39.48 -9.23 -23.20
CA PHE A 307 -38.70 -9.91 -22.16
C PHE A 307 -39.24 -9.59 -20.76
N GLN A 308 -39.04 -10.53 -19.85
CA GLN A 308 -39.29 -10.31 -18.44
C GLN A 308 -38.05 -9.70 -17.76
N SER A 309 -38.27 -8.80 -16.81
CA SER A 309 -37.20 -8.18 -16.03
C SER A 309 -37.52 -8.19 -14.54
N ARG A 310 -36.50 -8.24 -13.71
CA ARG A 310 -36.63 -8.28 -12.25
C ARG A 310 -35.65 -7.28 -11.61
N CYS A 311 -36.17 -6.46 -10.71
CA CYS A 311 -35.37 -5.59 -9.86
C CYS A 311 -35.18 -6.29 -8.50
N LEU A 312 -33.93 -6.40 -8.04
CA LEU A 312 -33.55 -6.93 -6.74
C LEU A 312 -33.06 -5.77 -5.88
N PRO A 313 -33.86 -5.26 -4.94
CA PRO A 313 -33.42 -4.21 -4.04
C PRO A 313 -32.42 -4.77 -3.00
N ALA A 314 -31.41 -3.99 -2.63
CA ALA A 314 -30.35 -4.39 -1.71
C ALA A 314 -30.81 -4.64 -0.26
N HIS A 315 -31.98 -4.12 0.14
CA HIS A 315 -32.54 -4.25 1.47
C HIS A 315 -34.05 -4.55 1.39
N GLY A 316 -34.46 -5.76 1.69
CA GLY A 316 -35.76 -6.25 2.21
C GLY A 316 -37.08 -5.68 1.70
N CYS A 317 -37.10 -4.79 0.75
CA CYS A 317 -38.30 -4.20 0.20
C CYS A 317 -38.79 -4.95 -1.03
N ALA A 318 -40.09 -4.96 -1.21
CA ALA A 318 -40.83 -5.69 -2.21
C ALA A 318 -40.18 -5.79 -3.60
N PHE A 319 -40.14 -6.99 -4.15
CA PHE A 319 -39.69 -7.26 -5.51
C PHE A 319 -40.58 -6.54 -6.53
N LEU A 320 -40.01 -5.61 -7.29
CA LEU A 320 -40.69 -5.08 -8.45
C LEU A 320 -40.44 -6.03 -9.62
N THR A 321 -41.41 -6.87 -9.95
CA THR A 321 -41.36 -7.72 -11.13
C THR A 321 -42.21 -7.05 -12.22
N ILE A 322 -41.57 -6.57 -13.27
CA ILE A 322 -42.26 -6.10 -14.46
C ILE A 322 -42.33 -7.29 -15.40
N CYS A 323 -43.50 -7.93 -15.48
CA CYS A 323 -43.80 -8.94 -16.49
C CYS A 323 -44.38 -8.24 -17.70
N ALA A 324 -43.74 -8.33 -18.88
CA ALA A 324 -44.42 -8.11 -20.13
C ALA A 324 -45.34 -9.32 -20.37
N ALA A 325 -46.60 -9.20 -20.05
CA ALA A 325 -47.59 -10.08 -20.59
C ALA A 325 -47.71 -9.78 -22.10
N VAL A 326 -47.61 -10.80 -22.93
CA VAL A 326 -47.71 -10.74 -24.38
C VAL A 326 -49.11 -10.25 -24.85
N SER A 327 -49.99 -9.90 -23.95
CA SER A 327 -51.25 -9.22 -24.26
C SER A 327 -51.81 -8.56 -22.99
N GLY A 328 -51.65 -7.26 -22.87
CA GLY A 328 -52.42 -6.42 -21.93
C GLY A 328 -51.72 -6.02 -20.65
N ARG A 329 -51.22 -4.83 -20.66
CA ARG A 329 -51.06 -3.79 -19.61
C ARG A 329 -51.18 -4.24 -18.16
N CYS A 330 -50.08 -4.22 -17.49
CA CYS A 330 -50.05 -3.89 -16.06
C CYS A 330 -48.76 -3.11 -15.75
N PHE A 331 -48.84 -1.80 -15.83
CA PHE A 331 -47.93 -0.89 -15.14
C PHE A 331 -48.69 -0.36 -13.92
N SER A 332 -48.38 -0.83 -12.74
CA SER A 332 -48.68 -0.13 -11.52
C SER A 332 -47.35 0.32 -10.92
N LEU A 333 -47.09 1.62 -11.01
CA LEU A 333 -46.10 2.28 -10.15
C LEU A 333 -46.72 2.41 -8.77
N PRO A 334 -46.00 2.15 -7.67
CA PRO A 334 -46.45 2.46 -6.31
C PRO A 334 -46.51 3.98 -6.08
#